data_e9f299410593224bd3422d14b3288b44
#
_entry.id   e9f299410593224bd3422d14b3288b44
#
_cell.length_a   1.000
_cell.length_b   1.000
_cell.length_c   1.000
_cell.angle_alpha   90.00
_cell.angle_beta   90.00
_cell.angle_gamma   90.00
#
_symmetry.space_group_name_H-M   'P 1'
#
loop_
_entity.id
_entity.type
_entity.pdbx_description
1 polymer ?
#
loop_
_entity_poly.entity_id
_entity_poly.type
_entity_poly.pdbx_seq_one_letter_code
_entity_poly.pdbx_strand_id
1 'polypeptide(L)'
;MIQQKRYPNLKAFTANEQHLFFGREREKEELHQLVVLHNIVVLFGKSGTGKTSLLQAGVVPQLEDRLLQPVFLRLNRSNAQQQLLPPEQQVLEILRDGKYLPKSTPDGLTLWEYLKLFRYTSAGERYTPLLIFDQFEELFTLYTPEQRANFVAQFADLLNGTMPAHLRQALEAELPTLTPQQIANRTESPQIKIVVSLRSDFLYLLDQLSAAIPAILRCRYELLSMLPTEAQKAIVQPAQTEGNHYISPPFVYSPNALQQILDYLGKDKNEQGSTNTQNRDIESFQIQMVCSNIEDKVIKQYPKLPTDTITTVETEHGLPLTQQPITTITPEFYGDEAGLKKIIDDFYADLLHDARTQFGNDACTKLQNAIERGLMRNERRLSTDAQLLQQDYGITDKQLQWLESRYLLRKEPRMGSNYYEITHDTLLAPISANDKLRREAEEKLRLAEEKAEAERKAKAIAEQAERDRYLRVRANRFAMAALVVALLAVGAGGYAYVQKDKAEANLLKFKEEEAKNKTLKVAELQAKAIRAQKANEKQYVCDLWKEILSIDPKNQEAQQQTKLCK
;
A
#
# COMPACT_ATOMS: atom_id res chain seq x y z
N MET A 1 -14.47 -7.62 28.66
CA MET A 1 -14.05 -6.31 28.09
C MET A 1 -13.14 -6.57 26.91
N ILE A 2 -13.33 -5.85 25.80
CA ILE A 2 -12.46 -5.97 24.64
C ILE A 2 -11.12 -5.33 25.01
N GLN A 3 -10.04 -6.09 24.95
CA GLN A 3 -8.69 -5.55 25.16
C GLN A 3 -8.26 -4.74 23.94
N GLN A 4 -7.70 -3.54 24.15
CA GLN A 4 -7.24 -2.66 23.08
C GLN A 4 -5.78 -2.23 23.26
N LYS A 5 -5.13 -1.87 22.16
CA LYS A 5 -3.82 -1.23 22.19
C LYS A 5 -3.95 0.26 22.52
N ARG A 6 -2.88 0.84 23.06
CA ARG A 6 -2.77 2.29 23.30
C ARG A 6 -2.57 3.06 22.00
N TYR A 7 -1.94 2.42 21.02
CA TYR A 7 -1.75 2.97 19.68
C TYR A 7 -2.50 2.10 18.68
N PRO A 8 -3.62 2.60 18.11
CA PRO A 8 -4.50 1.81 17.23
C PRO A 8 -3.87 1.51 15.86
N ASN A 9 -2.57 1.69 15.72
CA ASN A 9 -1.84 1.54 14.48
C ASN A 9 -2.30 2.59 13.44
N LEU A 10 -2.55 2.18 12.20
CA LEU A 10 -2.88 3.10 11.10
C LEU A 10 -4.38 3.39 10.98
N LYS A 11 -5.20 2.87 11.90
CA LYS A 11 -6.64 3.18 11.95
C LYS A 11 -6.88 4.61 12.45
N ALA A 12 -7.94 5.24 11.91
CA ALA A 12 -8.40 6.47 12.50
C ALA A 12 -8.92 6.22 13.93
N PHE A 13 -8.57 7.11 14.86
CA PHE A 13 -9.13 7.11 16.20
C PHE A 13 -10.64 7.33 16.14
N THR A 14 -11.37 6.55 16.89
CA THR A 14 -12.85 6.67 17.03
C THR A 14 -13.20 7.49 18.27
N ALA A 15 -14.48 7.86 18.42
CA ALA A 15 -14.96 8.57 19.61
C ALA A 15 -14.68 7.79 20.91
N ASN A 16 -14.72 6.46 20.88
CA ASN A 16 -14.39 5.62 22.06
C ASN A 16 -12.91 5.70 22.46
N GLU A 17 -12.05 6.10 21.55
CA GLU A 17 -10.60 6.23 21.74
C GLU A 17 -10.16 7.68 21.97
N GLN A 18 -11.10 8.61 22.22
CA GLN A 18 -10.82 10.03 22.47
C GLN A 18 -9.76 10.26 23.55
N HIS A 19 -9.75 9.39 24.57
CA HIS A 19 -8.82 9.43 25.71
C HIS A 19 -7.38 9.02 25.35
N LEU A 20 -7.15 8.52 24.14
CA LEU A 20 -5.83 8.21 23.56
C LEU A 20 -5.42 9.21 22.47
N PHE A 21 -6.30 10.14 22.10
CA PHE A 21 -6.07 11.09 21.02
C PHE A 21 -5.47 12.39 21.54
N PHE A 22 -4.15 12.45 21.61
CA PHE A 22 -3.37 13.58 22.12
C PHE A 22 -2.54 14.27 21.02
N GLY A 23 -2.04 15.47 21.34
CA GLY A 23 -1.17 16.26 20.46
C GLY A 23 -1.91 17.09 19.42
N ARG A 24 -3.23 17.19 19.53
CA ARG A 24 -4.08 18.00 18.64
C ARG A 24 -5.05 18.89 19.45
N GLU A 25 -4.64 19.29 20.63
CA GLU A 25 -5.51 20.03 21.56
C GLU A 25 -5.95 21.36 20.95
N ARG A 26 -5.04 22.07 20.30
CA ARG A 26 -5.32 23.34 19.63
C ARG A 26 -6.30 23.14 18.47
N GLU A 27 -6.01 22.20 17.59
CA GLU A 27 -6.86 21.91 16.43
C GLU A 27 -8.24 21.39 16.83
N LYS A 28 -8.35 20.62 17.91
CA LYS A 28 -9.63 20.22 18.49
C LYS A 28 -10.47 21.43 18.87
N GLU A 29 -9.89 22.33 19.64
CA GLU A 29 -10.58 23.53 20.13
C GLU A 29 -10.95 24.48 18.98
N GLU A 30 -10.00 24.80 18.09
CA GLU A 30 -10.22 25.70 16.96
C GLU A 30 -11.33 25.15 16.03
N LEU A 31 -11.26 23.86 15.65
CA LEU A 31 -12.25 23.24 14.77
C LEU A 31 -13.61 23.11 15.46
N HIS A 32 -13.63 22.76 16.76
CA HIS A 32 -14.86 22.75 17.55
C HIS A 32 -15.56 24.11 17.52
N GLN A 33 -14.83 25.20 17.77
CA GLN A 33 -15.38 26.55 17.72
C GLN A 33 -15.93 26.90 16.33
N LEU A 34 -15.21 26.55 15.26
CA LEU A 34 -15.68 26.79 13.90
C LEU A 34 -16.98 26.02 13.61
N VAL A 35 -17.08 24.75 14.02
CA VAL A 35 -18.29 23.94 13.85
C VAL A 35 -19.46 24.50 14.63
N VAL A 36 -19.24 25.03 15.83
CA VAL A 36 -20.31 25.67 16.62
C VAL A 36 -20.78 26.98 15.99
N LEU A 37 -19.85 27.79 15.47
CA LEU A 37 -20.15 29.12 14.96
C LEU A 37 -20.74 29.11 13.54
N HIS A 38 -20.29 28.21 12.67
CA HIS A 38 -20.64 28.23 11.25
C HIS A 38 -21.57 27.08 10.86
N ASN A 39 -22.41 27.31 9.86
CA ASN A 39 -23.30 26.26 9.31
C ASN A 39 -22.56 25.29 8.38
N ILE A 40 -21.43 25.74 7.77
CA ILE A 40 -20.56 24.89 6.99
C ILE A 40 -19.09 25.20 7.31
N VAL A 41 -18.32 24.13 7.51
CA VAL A 41 -16.87 24.18 7.72
C VAL A 41 -16.20 23.21 6.77
N VAL A 42 -15.15 23.64 6.09
CA VAL A 42 -14.30 22.81 5.23
C VAL A 42 -13.02 22.48 5.95
N LEU A 43 -12.85 21.22 6.34
CA LEU A 43 -11.61 20.68 6.88
C LEU A 43 -10.78 20.06 5.75
N PHE A 44 -9.60 20.57 5.49
CA PHE A 44 -8.73 20.01 4.46
C PHE A 44 -7.30 19.80 4.97
N GLY A 45 -6.52 19.00 4.28
CA GLY A 45 -5.14 18.68 4.64
C GLY A 45 -4.62 17.49 3.84
N LYS A 46 -3.32 17.28 3.86
CA LYS A 46 -2.66 16.15 3.18
C LYS A 46 -3.27 14.81 3.63
N SER A 47 -3.08 13.76 2.82
CA SER A 47 -3.45 12.40 3.23
C SER A 47 -2.63 12.00 4.46
N GLY A 48 -3.26 11.31 5.43
CA GLY A 48 -2.55 10.83 6.63
C GLY A 48 -2.32 11.86 7.75
N THR A 49 -2.77 13.13 7.58
CA THR A 49 -2.66 14.16 8.66
C THR A 49 -3.59 13.91 9.85
N GLY A 50 -4.55 12.96 9.74
CA GLY A 50 -5.44 12.60 10.84
C GLY A 50 -6.77 13.35 10.84
N LYS A 51 -7.26 13.86 9.69
CA LYS A 51 -8.57 14.56 9.58
C LYS A 51 -9.73 13.77 10.18
N THR A 52 -9.87 12.51 9.79
CA THR A 52 -10.93 11.63 10.30
C THR A 52 -10.80 11.40 11.81
N SER A 53 -9.58 11.21 12.32
CA SER A 53 -9.32 11.05 13.76
C SER A 53 -9.65 12.34 14.52
N LEU A 54 -9.27 13.50 13.98
CA LEU A 54 -9.59 14.80 14.60
C LEU A 54 -11.09 15.00 14.70
N LEU A 55 -11.86 14.65 13.66
CA LEU A 55 -13.32 14.73 13.68
C LEU A 55 -13.92 13.74 14.69
N GLN A 56 -13.56 12.45 14.60
CA GLN A 56 -14.19 11.39 15.40
C GLN A 56 -13.77 11.42 16.87
N ALA A 57 -12.49 11.50 17.16
CA ALA A 57 -11.96 11.43 18.52
C ALA A 57 -11.69 12.80 19.14
N GLY A 58 -11.51 13.84 18.32
CA GLY A 58 -11.20 15.17 18.80
C GLY A 58 -12.43 16.07 18.99
N VAL A 59 -13.21 16.28 17.92
CA VAL A 59 -14.27 17.30 17.88
C VAL A 59 -15.63 16.74 18.33
N VAL A 60 -16.02 15.58 17.76
CA VAL A 60 -17.36 15.01 18.03
C VAL A 60 -17.65 14.79 19.51
N PRO A 61 -16.73 14.27 20.35
CA PRO A 61 -17.01 14.09 21.76
C PRO A 61 -17.27 15.40 22.53
N GLN A 62 -16.80 16.54 22.01
CA GLN A 62 -16.99 17.86 22.63
C GLN A 62 -18.32 18.54 22.22
N LEU A 63 -19.07 17.94 21.29
CA LEU A 63 -20.29 18.52 20.73
C LEU A 63 -21.57 18.09 21.45
N GLU A 64 -21.52 17.07 22.33
CA GLU A 64 -22.70 16.58 23.06
C GLU A 64 -23.40 17.67 23.86
N ASP A 65 -22.62 18.51 24.55
CA ASP A 65 -23.14 19.65 25.33
C ASP A 65 -23.74 20.78 24.45
N ARG A 66 -23.57 20.70 23.12
CA ARG A 66 -24.08 21.70 22.17
C ARG A 66 -25.33 21.27 21.44
N LEU A 67 -25.98 20.19 21.86
CA LEU A 67 -27.15 19.63 21.21
C LEU A 67 -26.95 19.35 19.72
N LEU A 68 -25.76 18.96 19.33
CA LEU A 68 -25.40 18.56 17.96
C LEU A 68 -25.32 17.05 17.88
N GLN A 69 -26.05 16.46 16.94
CA GLN A 69 -25.97 15.03 16.66
C GLN A 69 -25.09 14.77 15.44
N PRO A 70 -23.87 14.23 15.60
CA PRO A 70 -22.99 13.94 14.48
C PRO A 70 -23.50 12.75 13.66
N VAL A 71 -23.49 12.90 12.34
CA VAL A 71 -23.81 11.88 11.36
C VAL A 71 -22.68 11.81 10.36
N PHE A 72 -21.89 10.73 10.42
CA PHE A 72 -20.78 10.50 9.49
C PHE A 72 -21.28 9.95 8.17
N LEU A 73 -20.85 10.58 7.09
CA LEU A 73 -21.26 10.33 5.71
C LEU A 73 -20.04 10.07 4.84
N ARG A 74 -20.11 9.04 4.00
CA ARG A 74 -19.21 8.81 2.87
C ARG A 74 -20.05 8.54 1.63
N LEU A 75 -19.64 9.10 0.50
CA LEU A 75 -20.40 9.03 -0.76
C LEU A 75 -19.91 7.90 -1.67
N ASN A 76 -19.66 6.70 -1.13
CA ASN A 76 -19.10 5.56 -1.84
C ASN A 76 -19.89 4.25 -1.65
N ARG A 77 -21.13 4.32 -1.17
CA ARG A 77 -21.98 3.14 -0.97
C ARG A 77 -22.55 2.65 -2.30
N SER A 78 -22.55 1.33 -2.47
CA SER A 78 -23.13 0.65 -3.62
C SER A 78 -24.30 -0.25 -3.18
N ASN A 79 -25.23 -0.49 -4.10
CA ASN A 79 -26.33 -1.44 -3.91
C ASN A 79 -25.85 -2.90 -3.98
N ALA A 80 -26.76 -3.86 -3.81
CA ALA A 80 -26.48 -5.30 -3.89
C ALA A 80 -25.92 -5.74 -5.27
N GLN A 81 -26.17 -4.97 -6.33
CA GLN A 81 -25.66 -5.18 -7.68
C GLN A 81 -24.33 -4.46 -7.93
N GLN A 82 -23.65 -3.95 -6.90
CA GLN A 82 -22.39 -3.20 -6.96
C GLN A 82 -22.49 -1.86 -7.73
N GLN A 83 -23.70 -1.35 -7.98
CA GLN A 83 -23.88 -0.03 -8.58
C GLN A 83 -23.86 1.04 -7.50
N LEU A 84 -23.13 2.12 -7.75
CA LEU A 84 -23.02 3.25 -6.85
C LEU A 84 -24.40 3.93 -6.69
N LEU A 85 -24.82 4.12 -5.45
CA LEU A 85 -26.08 4.82 -5.15
C LEU A 85 -25.93 6.32 -5.38
N PRO A 86 -26.98 7.03 -5.83
CA PRO A 86 -27.01 8.48 -5.87
C PRO A 86 -26.61 9.09 -4.51
N PRO A 87 -25.85 10.22 -4.48
CA PRO A 87 -25.36 10.78 -3.22
C PRO A 87 -26.47 11.08 -2.20
N GLU A 88 -27.59 11.64 -2.64
CA GLU A 88 -28.75 11.92 -1.79
C GLU A 88 -29.38 10.66 -1.19
N GLN A 89 -29.42 9.56 -1.94
CA GLN A 89 -29.92 8.28 -1.45
C GLN A 89 -29.00 7.70 -0.37
N GLN A 90 -27.69 7.86 -0.50
CA GLN A 90 -26.74 7.40 0.52
C GLN A 90 -26.93 8.16 1.84
N VAL A 91 -27.17 9.47 1.76
CA VAL A 91 -27.50 10.27 2.96
C VAL A 91 -28.76 9.73 3.63
N LEU A 92 -29.81 9.47 2.84
CA LEU A 92 -31.06 8.91 3.35
C LEU A 92 -30.86 7.55 4.03
N GLU A 93 -30.12 6.63 3.40
CA GLU A 93 -29.87 5.31 3.98
C GLU A 93 -29.13 5.42 5.31
N ILE A 94 -28.11 6.29 5.40
CA ILE A 94 -27.39 6.53 6.65
C ILE A 94 -28.31 7.12 7.73
N LEU A 95 -29.19 8.05 7.38
CA LEU A 95 -30.15 8.60 8.32
C LEU A 95 -31.16 7.56 8.81
N ARG A 96 -31.56 6.61 7.95
CA ARG A 96 -32.43 5.48 8.33
C ARG A 96 -31.69 4.45 9.19
N ASP A 97 -30.51 4.04 8.80
CA ASP A 97 -29.67 3.09 9.54
C ASP A 97 -29.37 3.60 10.96
N GLY A 98 -29.09 4.89 11.11
CA GLY A 98 -28.90 5.57 12.38
C GLY A 98 -30.19 5.80 13.17
N LYS A 99 -31.36 5.43 12.63
CA LYS A 99 -32.67 5.63 13.23
C LYS A 99 -33.03 7.11 13.50
N TYR A 100 -32.44 8.02 12.74
CA TYR A 100 -32.68 9.46 12.85
C TYR A 100 -33.97 9.89 12.17
N LEU A 101 -34.62 9.02 11.39
CA LEU A 101 -35.88 9.27 10.71
C LEU A 101 -37.00 8.39 11.28
N PRO A 102 -38.26 8.86 11.27
CA PRO A 102 -39.41 8.03 11.57
C PRO A 102 -39.46 6.80 10.65
N LYS A 103 -39.89 5.65 11.17
CA LYS A 103 -40.01 4.40 10.37
C LYS A 103 -40.95 4.54 9.17
N SER A 104 -41.93 5.45 9.26
CA SER A 104 -42.93 5.74 8.22
C SER A 104 -42.48 6.79 7.22
N THR A 105 -41.18 7.19 7.23
CA THR A 105 -40.69 8.21 6.30
C THR A 105 -40.74 7.66 4.88
N PRO A 106 -41.47 8.32 3.94
CA PRO A 106 -41.58 7.87 2.56
C PRO A 106 -40.26 8.01 1.80
N ASP A 107 -40.16 7.29 0.69
CA ASP A 107 -39.10 7.47 -0.27
C ASP A 107 -39.37 8.66 -1.21
N GLY A 108 -38.29 9.15 -1.87
CA GLY A 108 -38.43 10.20 -2.90
C GLY A 108 -38.55 11.62 -2.37
N LEU A 109 -38.45 11.83 -1.05
CA LEU A 109 -38.34 13.16 -0.47
C LEU A 109 -36.98 13.77 -0.75
N THR A 110 -36.88 15.09 -0.73
CA THR A 110 -35.62 15.82 -0.80
C THR A 110 -34.86 15.77 0.53
N LEU A 111 -33.57 16.09 0.51
CA LEU A 111 -32.77 16.23 1.74
C LEU A 111 -33.37 17.25 2.71
N TRP A 112 -33.98 18.32 2.19
CA TRP A 112 -34.69 19.30 2.96
C TRP A 112 -35.82 18.67 3.79
N GLU A 113 -36.68 17.86 3.16
CA GLU A 113 -37.78 17.18 3.81
C GLU A 113 -37.31 16.14 4.82
N TYR A 114 -36.30 15.34 4.44
CA TYR A 114 -35.70 14.37 5.35
C TYR A 114 -35.15 15.03 6.61
N LEU A 115 -34.44 16.15 6.49
CA LEU A 115 -33.83 16.82 7.63
C LEU A 115 -34.87 17.59 8.48
N LYS A 116 -36.00 17.97 7.91
CA LYS A 116 -37.16 18.40 8.71
C LYS A 116 -37.77 17.27 9.56
N LEU A 117 -37.69 16.04 9.07
CA LEU A 117 -38.16 14.85 9.78
C LEU A 117 -37.13 14.28 10.75
N PHE A 118 -35.90 14.82 10.76
CA PHE A 118 -34.84 14.36 11.65
C PHE A 118 -35.30 14.33 13.11
N ARG A 119 -35.14 13.18 13.74
CA ARG A 119 -35.56 12.91 15.13
C ARG A 119 -34.37 12.31 15.89
N TYR A 120 -33.76 13.09 16.69
CA TYR A 120 -32.88 12.63 17.74
C TYR A 120 -33.14 13.47 18.99
N THR A 121 -33.56 12.81 20.05
CA THR A 121 -33.86 13.47 21.32
C THR A 121 -33.18 12.70 22.45
N SER A 122 -32.55 13.43 23.36
CA SER A 122 -32.03 12.90 24.61
C SER A 122 -32.54 13.79 25.75
N ALA A 123 -33.01 13.19 26.83
CA ALA A 123 -33.53 13.91 27.97
C ALA A 123 -34.63 14.96 27.66
N GLY A 124 -35.37 14.78 26.54
CA GLY A 124 -36.44 15.71 26.11
C GLY A 124 -35.95 16.87 25.24
N GLU A 125 -34.65 16.98 24.96
CA GLU A 125 -34.10 18.01 24.11
C GLU A 125 -33.95 17.52 22.66
N ARG A 126 -34.13 18.44 21.69
CA ARG A 126 -33.99 18.14 20.27
C ARG A 126 -32.61 18.51 19.78
N TYR A 127 -31.91 17.56 19.21
CA TYR A 127 -30.58 17.76 18.63
C TYR A 127 -30.66 18.25 17.19
N THR A 128 -29.75 19.14 16.84
CA THR A 128 -29.48 19.59 15.47
C THR A 128 -28.55 18.60 14.77
N PRO A 129 -28.87 18.09 13.56
CA PRO A 129 -27.99 17.23 12.81
C PRO A 129 -26.69 17.95 12.41
N LEU A 130 -25.55 17.34 12.70
CA LEU A 130 -24.26 17.72 12.18
C LEU A 130 -23.82 16.68 11.13
N LEU A 131 -23.98 17.01 9.86
CA LEU A 131 -23.60 16.15 8.76
C LEU A 131 -22.09 16.26 8.50
N ILE A 132 -21.33 15.19 8.70
CA ILE A 132 -19.89 15.14 8.52
C ILE A 132 -19.59 14.30 7.27
N PHE A 133 -19.33 14.98 6.16
CA PHE A 133 -18.91 14.33 4.91
C PHE A 133 -17.40 14.11 4.94
N ASP A 134 -16.99 12.87 5.19
CA ASP A 134 -15.58 12.49 5.14
C ASP A 134 -15.21 12.00 3.74
N GLN A 135 -14.05 12.42 3.24
CA GLN A 135 -13.59 12.19 1.87
C GLN A 135 -14.56 12.77 0.81
N PHE A 136 -14.96 14.01 0.98
CA PHE A 136 -15.94 14.66 0.09
C PHE A 136 -15.48 14.79 -1.36
N GLU A 137 -14.17 14.65 -1.63
CA GLU A 137 -13.65 14.50 -3.00
C GLU A 137 -14.31 13.37 -3.79
N GLU A 138 -14.87 12.36 -3.10
CA GLU A 138 -15.61 11.25 -3.72
C GLU A 138 -16.81 11.74 -4.53
N LEU A 139 -17.45 12.83 -4.14
CA LEU A 139 -18.52 13.46 -4.92
C LEU A 139 -18.07 13.84 -6.35
N PHE A 140 -16.83 14.25 -6.51
CA PHE A 140 -16.29 14.72 -7.79
C PHE A 140 -15.61 13.58 -8.58
N THR A 141 -15.08 12.60 -7.88
CA THR A 141 -14.31 11.51 -8.50
C THR A 141 -15.16 10.30 -8.85
N LEU A 142 -16.28 10.08 -8.15
CA LEU A 142 -17.20 8.95 -8.34
C LEU A 142 -18.37 9.24 -9.28
N TYR A 143 -18.82 10.48 -9.31
CA TYR A 143 -20.05 10.87 -9.97
C TYR A 143 -19.78 11.80 -11.16
N THR A 144 -20.50 11.58 -12.26
CA THR A 144 -20.51 12.53 -13.37
C THR A 144 -21.16 13.85 -12.93
N PRO A 145 -20.93 14.98 -13.65
CA PRO A 145 -21.58 16.24 -13.35
C PRO A 145 -23.11 16.11 -13.31
N GLU A 146 -23.70 15.29 -14.19
CA GLU A 146 -25.15 15.06 -14.27
C GLU A 146 -25.66 14.30 -13.05
N GLN A 147 -24.94 13.23 -12.62
CA GLN A 147 -25.31 12.43 -11.46
C GLN A 147 -25.26 13.23 -10.15
N ARG A 148 -24.30 14.15 -10.02
CA ARG A 148 -24.19 14.97 -8.80
C ARG A 148 -25.06 16.23 -8.81
N ALA A 149 -25.59 16.65 -9.97
CA ALA A 149 -26.34 17.89 -10.11
C ALA A 149 -27.56 17.97 -9.16
N ASN A 150 -28.32 16.87 -9.03
CA ASN A 150 -29.45 16.79 -8.12
C ASN A 150 -29.02 16.92 -6.64
N PHE A 151 -27.96 16.20 -6.25
CA PHE A 151 -27.42 16.32 -4.90
C PHE A 151 -26.93 17.74 -4.61
N VAL A 152 -26.18 18.36 -5.54
CA VAL A 152 -25.64 19.72 -5.38
C VAL A 152 -26.79 20.74 -5.25
N ALA A 153 -27.86 20.61 -6.03
CA ALA A 153 -29.04 21.48 -5.89
C ALA A 153 -29.69 21.34 -4.51
N GLN A 154 -29.93 20.12 -4.05
CA GLN A 154 -30.50 19.87 -2.72
C GLN A 154 -29.57 20.32 -1.57
N PHE A 155 -28.26 20.13 -1.75
CA PHE A 155 -27.24 20.57 -0.80
C PHE A 155 -27.16 22.10 -0.71
N ALA A 156 -27.32 22.78 -1.86
CA ALA A 156 -27.42 24.23 -1.93
C ALA A 156 -28.69 24.75 -1.26
N ASP A 157 -29.83 24.13 -1.50
CA ASP A 157 -31.10 24.52 -0.83
C ASP A 157 -30.93 24.46 0.69
N LEU A 158 -30.31 23.40 1.22
CA LEU A 158 -30.05 23.24 2.65
C LEU A 158 -29.15 24.35 3.21
N LEU A 159 -28.02 24.62 2.55
CA LEU A 159 -27.01 25.57 3.03
C LEU A 159 -27.43 27.04 2.88
N ASN A 160 -28.16 27.34 1.81
CA ASN A 160 -28.69 28.67 1.57
C ASN A 160 -30.00 28.93 2.33
N GLY A 161 -30.59 27.91 2.97
CA GLY A 161 -31.87 28.00 3.63
C GLY A 161 -33.05 28.21 2.66
N THR A 162 -32.88 27.78 1.40
CA THR A 162 -33.87 27.99 0.32
C THR A 162 -34.81 26.80 0.23
N MET A 163 -36.12 27.04 0.36
CA MET A 163 -37.12 25.99 0.18
C MET A 163 -37.07 25.45 -1.26
N PRO A 164 -37.03 24.11 -1.46
CA PRO A 164 -37.08 23.50 -2.79
C PRO A 164 -38.25 23.99 -3.64
N ALA A 165 -38.04 24.19 -4.95
CA ALA A 165 -38.99 24.81 -5.84
C ALA A 165 -40.35 24.10 -5.86
N HIS A 166 -40.38 22.75 -5.87
CA HIS A 166 -41.64 21.98 -5.87
C HIS A 166 -42.44 22.17 -4.56
N LEU A 167 -41.78 22.29 -3.43
CA LEU A 167 -42.44 22.55 -2.12
C LEU A 167 -42.99 23.96 -2.09
N ARG A 168 -42.30 24.92 -2.67
CA ARG A 168 -42.76 26.32 -2.78
C ARG A 168 -44.02 26.40 -3.63
N GLN A 169 -44.03 25.75 -4.80
CA GLN A 169 -45.21 25.68 -5.69
C GLN A 169 -46.40 25.00 -5.00
N ALA A 170 -46.15 23.88 -4.30
CA ALA A 170 -47.21 23.22 -3.53
C ALA A 170 -47.76 24.12 -2.41
N LEU A 171 -46.89 24.84 -1.70
CA LEU A 171 -47.29 25.78 -0.67
C LEU A 171 -48.11 26.94 -1.24
N GLU A 172 -47.69 27.53 -2.37
CA GLU A 172 -48.42 28.62 -3.06
C GLU A 172 -49.84 28.19 -3.43
N ALA A 173 -50.03 26.97 -3.91
CA ALA A 173 -51.36 26.44 -4.24
C ALA A 173 -52.27 26.26 -3.00
N GLU A 174 -51.71 25.97 -1.84
CA GLU A 174 -52.43 25.74 -0.59
C GLU A 174 -52.59 27.01 0.27
N LEU A 175 -51.88 28.09 -0.04
CA LEU A 175 -51.83 29.32 0.77
C LEU A 175 -53.20 29.81 1.24
N PRO A 176 -54.28 29.81 0.41
CA PRO A 176 -55.60 30.30 0.83
C PRO A 176 -56.25 29.49 1.97
N THR A 177 -55.77 28.26 2.19
CA THR A 177 -56.37 27.33 3.17
C THR A 177 -55.53 27.19 4.44
N LEU A 178 -54.29 27.74 4.46
CA LEU A 178 -53.34 27.58 5.55
C LEU A 178 -53.39 28.72 6.56
N THR A 179 -53.22 28.36 7.82
CA THR A 179 -53.02 29.34 8.89
C THR A 179 -51.59 29.91 8.86
N PRO A 180 -51.36 31.14 9.38
CA PRO A 180 -50.02 31.71 9.46
C PRO A 180 -48.98 30.79 10.15
N GLN A 181 -49.39 30.05 11.19
CA GLN A 181 -48.55 29.11 11.89
C GLN A 181 -48.15 27.90 11.01
N GLN A 182 -49.08 27.40 10.21
CA GLN A 182 -48.83 26.32 9.26
C GLN A 182 -47.86 26.76 8.15
N ILE A 183 -48.06 28.00 7.66
CA ILE A 183 -47.15 28.60 6.69
C ILE A 183 -45.73 28.72 7.29
N ALA A 184 -45.61 29.30 8.48
CA ALA A 184 -44.30 29.44 9.17
C ALA A 184 -43.63 28.08 9.36
N ASN A 185 -44.34 27.06 9.85
CA ASN A 185 -43.80 25.72 10.04
C ASN A 185 -43.35 25.06 8.73
N ARG A 186 -44.04 25.30 7.60
CA ARG A 186 -43.70 24.73 6.29
C ARG A 186 -42.51 25.45 5.65
N THR A 187 -42.38 26.77 5.85
CA THR A 187 -41.33 27.61 5.27
C THR A 187 -40.03 27.59 6.08
N GLU A 188 -40.09 27.25 7.37
CA GLU A 188 -38.92 27.17 8.22
C GLU A 188 -37.87 26.20 7.66
N SER A 189 -36.64 26.67 7.52
CA SER A 189 -35.53 25.85 7.06
C SER A 189 -35.09 24.83 8.12
N PRO A 190 -34.73 23.60 7.76
CA PRO A 190 -34.15 22.68 8.70
C PRO A 190 -32.86 23.24 9.30
N GLN A 191 -32.78 23.23 10.63
CA GLN A 191 -31.54 23.61 11.32
C GLN A 191 -30.51 22.49 11.15
N ILE A 192 -29.42 22.79 10.51
CA ILE A 192 -28.35 21.84 10.22
C ILE A 192 -26.97 22.48 10.37
N LYS A 193 -25.97 21.65 10.61
CA LYS A 193 -24.56 22.00 10.47
C LYS A 193 -23.88 20.98 9.58
N ILE A 194 -22.86 21.43 8.85
CA ILE A 194 -22.16 20.60 7.87
C ILE A 194 -20.66 20.75 8.05
N VAL A 195 -19.96 19.63 8.09
CA VAL A 195 -18.49 19.57 7.95
C VAL A 195 -18.17 18.79 6.68
N VAL A 196 -17.36 19.39 5.83
CA VAL A 196 -16.84 18.76 4.61
C VAL A 196 -15.36 18.51 4.83
N SER A 197 -14.95 17.25 4.88
CA SER A 197 -13.56 16.83 5.03
C SER A 197 -13.02 16.31 3.70
N LEU A 198 -11.92 16.87 3.21
CA LEU A 198 -11.29 16.45 1.95
C LEU A 198 -9.76 16.65 1.98
N ARG A 199 -9.10 16.09 0.96
CA ARG A 199 -7.66 16.28 0.77
C ARG A 199 -7.36 17.66 0.16
N SER A 200 -6.22 18.25 0.56
CA SER A 200 -5.76 19.54 0.01
C SER A 200 -5.64 19.55 -1.51
N ASP A 201 -5.22 18.43 -2.10
CA ASP A 201 -5.08 18.27 -3.55
C ASP A 201 -6.40 18.46 -4.31
N PHE A 202 -7.54 18.25 -3.64
CA PHE A 202 -8.89 18.35 -4.22
C PHE A 202 -9.66 19.60 -3.79
N LEU A 203 -9.06 20.47 -2.97
CA LEU A 203 -9.73 21.68 -2.47
C LEU A 203 -10.28 22.55 -3.62
N TYR A 204 -9.56 22.63 -4.74
CA TYR A 204 -9.99 23.37 -5.93
C TYR A 204 -11.31 22.89 -6.53
N LEU A 205 -11.70 21.62 -6.27
CA LEU A 205 -12.97 21.08 -6.78
C LEU A 205 -14.19 21.76 -6.14
N LEU A 206 -14.03 22.29 -4.91
CA LEU A 206 -15.12 23.02 -4.24
C LEU A 206 -15.48 24.32 -4.98
N ASP A 207 -14.59 24.89 -5.79
CA ASP A 207 -14.89 26.05 -6.62
C ASP A 207 -16.06 25.76 -7.61
N GLN A 208 -16.21 24.49 -8.04
CA GLN A 208 -17.34 24.07 -8.88
C GLN A 208 -18.69 24.20 -8.18
N LEU A 209 -18.72 24.24 -6.85
CA LEU A 209 -19.93 24.40 -6.04
C LEU A 209 -20.19 25.85 -5.66
N SER A 210 -19.24 26.77 -5.86
CA SER A 210 -19.30 28.15 -5.37
C SER A 210 -20.47 28.96 -5.94
N ALA A 211 -20.88 28.67 -7.19
CA ALA A 211 -22.03 29.32 -7.81
C ALA A 211 -23.36 28.93 -7.12
N ALA A 212 -23.51 27.66 -6.73
CA ALA A 212 -24.69 27.16 -6.04
C ALA A 212 -24.63 27.41 -4.52
N ILE A 213 -23.43 27.35 -3.94
CA ILE A 213 -23.17 27.44 -2.50
C ILE A 213 -22.10 28.51 -2.23
N PRO A 214 -22.41 29.79 -2.21
CA PRO A 214 -21.42 30.87 -2.04
C PRO A 214 -20.68 30.82 -0.71
N ALA A 215 -21.22 30.13 0.29
CA ALA A 215 -20.60 29.98 1.62
C ALA A 215 -19.56 28.86 1.71
N ILE A 216 -19.46 27.97 0.69
CA ILE A 216 -18.68 26.73 0.79
C ILE A 216 -17.19 26.95 1.13
N LEU A 217 -16.58 28.02 0.64
CA LEU A 217 -15.17 28.33 0.88
C LEU A 217 -14.93 29.41 1.94
N ARG A 218 -15.97 29.90 2.62
CA ARG A 218 -15.84 31.00 3.60
C ARG A 218 -15.14 30.57 4.88
N CYS A 219 -15.48 29.38 5.38
CA CYS A 219 -14.91 28.83 6.61
C CYS A 219 -14.08 27.58 6.27
N ARG A 220 -12.77 27.73 6.28
CA ARG A 220 -11.82 26.66 5.93
C ARG A 220 -10.81 26.48 7.04
N TYR A 221 -10.53 25.24 7.36
CA TYR A 221 -9.51 24.86 8.34
C TYR A 221 -8.53 23.87 7.72
N GLU A 222 -7.25 24.24 7.65
CA GLU A 222 -6.20 23.35 7.16
C GLU A 222 -5.58 22.58 8.32
N LEU A 223 -5.65 21.25 8.23
CA LEU A 223 -4.94 20.38 9.18
C LEU A 223 -3.54 20.06 8.65
N LEU A 224 -2.56 20.68 9.28
CA LEU A 224 -1.13 20.47 8.98
C LEU A 224 -0.56 19.25 9.70
N SER A 225 0.66 18.87 9.35
CA SER A 225 1.48 17.90 10.09
C SER A 225 1.71 18.37 11.52
N MET A 226 2.10 17.45 12.42
CA MET A 226 2.34 17.82 13.83
C MET A 226 3.67 18.52 14.02
N LEU A 227 3.69 19.52 14.89
CA LEU A 227 4.92 20.08 15.43
C LEU A 227 5.58 19.08 16.38
N PRO A 228 6.91 19.16 16.62
CA PRO A 228 7.60 18.25 17.55
C PRO A 228 6.98 18.20 18.96
N THR A 229 6.50 19.34 19.47
CA THR A 229 5.84 19.44 20.78
C THR A 229 4.47 18.74 20.82
N GLU A 230 3.74 18.76 19.72
CA GLU A 230 2.46 18.06 19.54
C GLU A 230 2.70 16.55 19.38
N ALA A 231 3.67 16.18 18.56
CA ALA A 231 4.10 14.79 18.38
C ALA A 231 4.59 14.16 19.69
N GLN A 232 5.34 14.92 20.51
CA GLN A 232 5.74 14.47 21.84
C GLN A 232 4.54 14.05 22.69
N LYS A 233 3.47 14.85 22.73
CA LYS A 233 2.26 14.51 23.48
C LYS A 233 1.58 13.26 22.91
N ALA A 234 1.48 13.15 21.58
CA ALA A 234 0.90 12.00 20.88
C ALA A 234 1.71 10.70 21.10
N ILE A 235 3.02 10.81 21.38
CA ILE A 235 3.88 9.67 21.71
C ILE A 235 3.77 9.30 23.20
N VAL A 236 3.85 10.29 24.10
CA VAL A 236 4.04 10.02 25.53
C VAL A 236 2.73 9.74 26.25
N GLN A 237 1.70 10.53 25.99
CA GLN A 237 0.48 10.47 26.81
C GLN A 237 -0.30 9.16 26.66
N PRO A 238 -0.49 8.57 25.45
CA PRO A 238 -1.12 7.25 25.34
C PRO A 238 -0.36 6.17 26.10
N ALA A 239 0.98 6.20 26.08
CA ALA A 239 1.81 5.21 26.78
C ALA A 239 1.55 5.18 28.29
N GLN A 240 1.30 6.34 28.87
CA GLN A 240 1.11 6.53 30.31
C GLN A 240 -0.34 6.39 30.77
N THR A 241 -1.31 6.34 29.84
CA THR A 241 -2.74 6.24 30.18
C THR A 241 -3.00 4.97 30.97
N GLU A 242 -3.60 5.07 32.15
CA GLU A 242 -3.94 3.94 33.01
C GLU A 242 -5.24 3.25 32.55
N GLY A 243 -5.35 1.96 32.78
CA GLY A 243 -6.58 1.22 32.48
C GLY A 243 -6.38 -0.30 32.31
N ASN A 244 -7.31 -1.08 32.85
CA ASN A 244 -7.26 -2.54 32.79
C ASN A 244 -7.64 -3.13 31.42
N HIS A 245 -8.23 -2.31 30.54
CA HIS A 245 -8.65 -2.70 29.19
C HIS A 245 -7.52 -2.64 28.15
N TYR A 246 -6.35 -2.11 28.49
CA TYR A 246 -5.20 -2.12 27.59
C TYR A 246 -4.47 -3.47 27.62
N ILE A 247 -3.96 -3.90 26.45
CA ILE A 247 -3.16 -5.13 26.31
C ILE A 247 -1.79 -4.94 26.97
N SER A 248 -1.17 -3.77 26.71
CA SER A 248 0.14 -3.42 27.27
C SER A 248 0.02 -2.83 28.69
N PRO A 249 0.99 -3.06 29.60
CA PRO A 249 1.12 -2.24 30.80
C PRO A 249 1.44 -0.79 30.43
N PRO A 250 1.24 0.20 31.31
CA PRO A 250 1.75 1.56 31.11
C PRO A 250 3.28 1.54 31.00
N PHE A 251 3.82 2.42 30.16
CA PHE A 251 5.27 2.58 29.98
C PHE A 251 5.63 4.04 29.74
N VAL A 252 6.91 4.39 29.95
CA VAL A 252 7.43 5.74 29.76
C VAL A 252 8.61 5.71 28.79
N TYR A 253 8.80 6.81 28.09
CA TYR A 253 9.98 6.98 27.26
C TYR A 253 11.06 7.73 28.03
N SER A 254 12.31 7.27 27.97
CA SER A 254 13.43 8.08 28.47
C SER A 254 13.58 9.35 27.63
N PRO A 255 14.10 10.45 28.19
CA PRO A 255 14.30 11.68 27.42
C PRO A 255 15.11 11.47 26.13
N ASN A 256 16.14 10.63 26.19
CA ASN A 256 16.97 10.31 25.02
C ASN A 256 16.20 9.52 23.95
N ALA A 257 15.38 8.53 24.36
CA ALA A 257 14.57 7.77 23.41
C ALA A 257 13.53 8.66 22.72
N LEU A 258 12.84 9.50 23.49
CA LEU A 258 11.86 10.44 22.95
C LEU A 258 12.49 11.41 21.95
N GLN A 259 13.63 12.02 22.33
CA GLN A 259 14.34 12.94 21.45
C GLN A 259 14.80 12.26 20.16
N GLN A 260 15.34 11.04 20.26
CA GLN A 260 15.77 10.27 19.09
C GLN A 260 14.60 9.94 18.15
N ILE A 261 13.44 9.57 18.68
CA ILE A 261 12.22 9.32 17.90
C ILE A 261 11.77 10.60 17.19
N LEU A 262 11.69 11.72 17.90
CA LEU A 262 11.27 13.00 17.32
C LEU A 262 12.25 13.48 16.24
N ASP A 263 13.56 13.37 16.48
CA ASP A 263 14.58 13.71 15.50
C ASP A 263 14.52 12.82 14.26
N TYR A 264 14.29 11.53 14.44
CA TYR A 264 14.16 10.60 13.32
C TYR A 264 12.93 10.89 12.47
N LEU A 265 11.76 11.10 13.09
CA LEU A 265 10.49 11.38 12.40
C LEU A 265 10.47 12.77 11.75
N GLY A 266 11.17 13.76 12.31
CA GLY A 266 11.26 15.11 11.79
C GLY A 266 12.38 15.33 10.76
N LYS A 267 13.15 14.29 10.36
CA LYS A 267 14.18 14.43 9.31
C LYS A 267 13.53 14.64 7.95
N ASP A 268 13.75 15.81 7.37
CA ASP A 268 13.39 16.08 5.97
C ASP A 268 14.22 15.18 5.05
N LYS A 269 13.57 14.33 4.27
CA LYS A 269 14.23 13.42 3.32
C LYS A 269 14.82 14.14 2.10
N ASN A 270 14.49 15.42 1.90
CA ASN A 270 14.82 16.19 0.68
C ASN A 270 15.83 17.32 0.83
N GLU A 271 16.31 17.64 2.05
CA GLU A 271 17.28 18.74 2.22
C GLU A 271 18.52 18.30 2.98
N GLN A 272 19.57 18.04 2.21
CA GLN A 272 20.94 18.05 2.72
C GLN A 272 21.30 19.51 3.05
N GLY A 273 21.14 19.93 4.32
CA GLY A 273 21.75 21.18 4.79
C GLY A 273 20.94 22.16 5.62
N SER A 274 19.66 21.96 5.90
CA SER A 274 18.91 22.88 6.76
C SER A 274 18.97 22.46 8.24
N THR A 275 19.66 23.25 9.06
CA THR A 275 19.85 23.03 10.51
C THR A 275 18.73 23.64 11.37
N ASN A 276 17.60 24.03 10.79
CA ASN A 276 16.52 24.67 11.55
C ASN A 276 15.58 23.64 12.16
N THR A 277 15.81 23.27 13.43
CA THR A 277 15.12 22.23 14.18
C THR A 277 13.68 22.57 14.59
N GLN A 278 13.23 23.81 14.42
CA GLN A 278 11.94 24.28 14.94
C GLN A 278 10.74 24.09 14.01
N ASN A 279 10.94 23.80 12.72
CA ASN A 279 9.88 23.66 11.71
C ASN A 279 9.84 22.26 11.05
N ARG A 280 10.13 21.22 11.81
CA ARG A 280 10.10 19.85 11.26
C ARG A 280 8.69 19.28 11.38
N ASP A 281 8.03 19.14 10.26
CA ASP A 281 6.71 18.53 10.14
C ASP A 281 6.78 17.02 10.41
N ILE A 282 6.08 16.55 11.46
CA ILE A 282 5.98 15.14 11.81
C ILE A 282 4.62 14.58 11.38
N GLU A 283 4.64 13.52 10.62
CA GLU A 283 3.43 12.89 10.10
C GLU A 283 2.81 11.94 11.13
N SER A 284 1.52 12.13 11.42
CA SER A 284 0.77 11.32 12.39
C SER A 284 0.85 9.81 12.11
N PHE A 285 0.90 9.44 10.83
CA PHE A 285 1.05 8.07 10.36
C PHE A 285 2.35 7.41 10.86
N GLN A 286 3.48 8.11 10.77
CA GLN A 286 4.78 7.59 11.21
C GLN A 286 4.83 7.42 12.72
N ILE A 287 4.23 8.36 13.47
CA ILE A 287 4.10 8.24 14.93
C ILE A 287 3.38 6.93 15.28
N GLN A 288 2.25 6.67 14.64
CA GLN A 288 1.46 5.46 14.90
C GLN A 288 2.21 4.17 14.58
N MET A 289 2.96 4.14 13.47
CA MET A 289 3.79 2.97 13.12
C MET A 289 4.86 2.69 14.18
N VAL A 290 5.63 3.71 14.54
CA VAL A 290 6.72 3.56 15.49
C VAL A 290 6.19 3.19 16.87
N CYS A 291 5.20 3.91 17.39
CA CYS A 291 4.66 3.70 18.72
C CYS A 291 3.91 2.37 18.86
N SER A 292 3.16 1.95 17.82
CA SER A 292 2.50 0.64 17.82
C SER A 292 3.51 -0.51 17.79
N ASN A 293 4.62 -0.40 17.06
CA ASN A 293 5.69 -1.40 17.08
C ASN A 293 6.39 -1.47 18.43
N ILE A 294 6.69 -0.31 19.04
CA ILE A 294 7.26 -0.26 20.39
C ILE A 294 6.30 -0.91 21.40
N GLU A 295 5.00 -0.61 21.34
CA GLU A 295 3.98 -1.24 22.17
C GLU A 295 3.94 -2.77 21.98
N ASP A 296 4.06 -3.27 20.74
CA ASP A 296 4.13 -4.71 20.46
C ASP A 296 5.35 -5.38 21.11
N LYS A 297 6.50 -4.69 21.14
CA LYS A 297 7.69 -5.16 21.86
C LYS A 297 7.47 -5.16 23.37
N VAL A 298 6.79 -4.13 23.90
CA VAL A 298 6.41 -4.08 25.34
C VAL A 298 5.49 -5.24 25.69
N ILE A 299 4.46 -5.51 24.88
CA ILE A 299 3.53 -6.63 25.09
C ILE A 299 4.27 -7.98 25.09
N LYS A 300 5.22 -8.18 24.18
CA LYS A 300 6.00 -9.42 24.09
C LYS A 300 6.95 -9.61 25.28
N GLN A 301 7.59 -8.55 25.73
CA GLN A 301 8.61 -8.60 26.76
C GLN A 301 8.03 -8.53 28.19
N TYR A 302 6.89 -7.84 28.33
CA TYR A 302 6.20 -7.61 29.60
C TYR A 302 4.72 -7.95 29.46
N PRO A 303 4.36 -9.25 29.31
CA PRO A 303 2.96 -9.63 29.23
C PRO A 303 2.24 -9.26 30.53
N LYS A 304 1.06 -8.65 30.40
CA LYS A 304 0.23 -8.28 31.54
C LYS A 304 -0.15 -9.55 32.31
N LEU A 305 0.24 -9.63 33.58
CA LEU A 305 -0.17 -10.75 34.43
C LEU A 305 -1.69 -10.77 34.61
N PRO A 306 -2.35 -11.95 34.60
CA PRO A 306 -3.77 -12.04 34.88
C PRO A 306 -4.08 -11.36 36.21
N THR A 307 -5.18 -10.64 36.30
CA THR A 307 -5.62 -9.86 37.47
C THR A 307 -5.76 -10.73 38.73
N ASP A 308 -5.89 -12.04 38.59
CA ASP A 308 -6.07 -13.01 39.68
C ASP A 308 -4.76 -13.38 40.38
N THR A 309 -3.61 -12.90 39.91
CA THR A 309 -2.27 -13.17 40.50
C THR A 309 -1.70 -11.98 41.27
N ILE A 310 -2.49 -10.95 41.53
CA ILE A 310 -2.07 -9.81 42.35
C ILE A 310 -2.15 -10.25 43.81
N THR A 311 -1.07 -10.84 44.31
CA THR A 311 -0.83 -10.97 45.73
C THR A 311 -0.65 -9.54 46.27
N THR A 312 -1.64 -9.06 47.02
CA THR A 312 -1.51 -7.87 47.87
C THR A 312 -0.38 -8.12 48.87
N VAL A 313 0.78 -7.55 48.61
CA VAL A 313 1.81 -7.40 49.64
C VAL A 313 1.40 -6.20 50.47
N GLU A 314 0.81 -6.46 51.63
CA GLU A 314 0.55 -5.43 52.63
C GLU A 314 1.91 -4.89 53.12
N THR A 315 2.13 -3.62 52.86
CA THR A 315 3.22 -2.89 53.49
C THR A 315 2.82 -2.55 54.94
N GLU A 316 3.77 -2.51 55.86
CA GLU A 316 3.60 -2.24 57.30
C GLU A 316 2.82 -0.94 57.64
N HIS A 317 2.36 -0.18 56.65
CA HIS A 317 1.63 1.09 56.80
C HIS A 317 0.28 1.14 56.04
N GLY A 318 -0.31 -0.01 55.69
CA GLY A 318 -1.74 -0.11 55.33
C GLY A 318 -2.19 0.59 54.04
N LEU A 319 -1.28 0.94 53.12
CA LEU A 319 -1.63 1.47 51.79
C LEU A 319 -1.35 0.43 50.71
N PRO A 320 -2.33 0.08 49.86
CA PRO A 320 -2.09 -0.85 48.76
C PRO A 320 -1.30 -0.16 47.67
N LEU A 321 0.02 -0.38 47.64
CA LEU A 321 0.87 -0.02 46.50
C LEU A 321 0.78 -1.10 45.41
N THR A 322 -0.25 -1.04 44.58
CA THR A 322 -0.28 -1.72 43.28
C THR A 322 0.52 -0.92 42.26
N GLN A 323 1.81 -0.77 42.45
CA GLN A 323 2.69 -0.24 41.40
C GLN A 323 3.36 -1.42 40.69
N GLN A 324 2.82 -1.80 39.54
CA GLN A 324 3.62 -2.54 38.57
C GLN A 324 4.82 -1.65 38.19
N PRO A 325 6.05 -2.19 38.07
CA PRO A 325 7.20 -1.39 37.65
C PRO A 325 6.91 -0.81 36.26
N ILE A 326 6.89 0.51 36.17
CA ILE A 326 6.68 1.22 34.90
C ILE A 326 7.90 0.94 34.03
N THR A 327 7.69 0.27 32.91
CA THR A 327 8.74 -0.02 31.93
C THR A 327 9.23 1.27 31.29
N THR A 328 10.54 1.52 31.33
CA THR A 328 11.15 2.68 30.65
C THR A 328 11.72 2.26 29.31
N ILE A 329 11.24 2.88 28.25
CA ILE A 329 11.73 2.69 26.89
C ILE A 329 13.00 3.52 26.69
N THR A 330 14.11 2.85 26.45
CA THR A 330 15.40 3.47 26.10
C THR A 330 15.68 3.30 24.60
N PRO A 331 16.65 4.01 24.00
CA PRO A 331 17.04 3.81 22.62
C PRO A 331 17.36 2.35 22.30
N GLU A 332 18.06 1.65 23.17
CA GLU A 332 18.46 0.25 23.00
C GLU A 332 17.24 -0.70 22.94
N PHE A 333 16.13 -0.34 23.58
CA PHE A 333 14.90 -1.14 23.59
C PHE A 333 14.32 -1.35 22.19
N TYR A 334 14.37 -0.32 21.35
CA TYR A 334 13.91 -0.43 19.97
C TYR A 334 15.06 -0.57 18.96
N GLY A 335 16.32 -0.51 19.36
CA GLY A 335 17.51 -0.71 18.54
C GLY A 335 18.06 0.59 17.93
N ASP A 336 17.99 1.68 18.67
CA ASP A 336 18.49 3.00 18.29
C ASP A 336 17.87 3.54 16.98
N GLU A 337 18.55 4.44 16.29
CA GLU A 337 18.10 4.99 15.00
C GLU A 337 17.98 3.89 13.92
N ALA A 338 18.87 2.91 13.95
CA ALA A 338 18.81 1.76 13.04
C ALA A 338 17.53 0.94 13.26
N GLY A 339 17.10 0.79 14.53
CA GLY A 339 15.85 0.12 14.88
C GLY A 339 14.61 0.90 14.44
N LEU A 340 14.62 2.24 14.55
CA LEU A 340 13.53 3.08 14.04
C LEU A 340 13.39 2.97 12.53
N LYS A 341 14.52 3.01 11.82
CA LYS A 341 14.54 2.78 10.37
C LYS A 341 13.99 1.40 10.02
N LYS A 342 14.43 0.38 10.76
CA LYS A 342 13.98 -0.99 10.56
C LYS A 342 12.48 -1.16 10.77
N ILE A 343 11.86 -0.46 11.74
CA ILE A 343 10.40 -0.49 11.96
C ILE A 343 9.64 -0.04 10.70
N ILE A 344 10.12 1.00 10.03
CA ILE A 344 9.48 1.50 8.81
C ILE A 344 9.80 0.58 7.62
N ASP A 345 11.03 0.11 7.50
CA ASP A 345 11.46 -0.78 6.42
C ASP A 345 10.80 -2.16 6.53
N ASP A 346 10.67 -2.73 7.73
CA ASP A 346 10.06 -4.04 7.96
C ASP A 346 8.54 -4.02 7.77
N PHE A 347 7.87 -2.88 7.87
CA PHE A 347 6.41 -2.79 7.69
C PHE A 347 5.93 -3.46 6.41
N TYR A 348 6.62 -3.22 5.30
CA TYR A 348 6.27 -3.84 4.03
C TYR A 348 6.59 -5.35 4.01
N ALA A 349 7.72 -5.75 4.60
CA ALA A 349 8.11 -7.16 4.71
C ALA A 349 7.13 -7.97 5.60
N ASP A 350 6.71 -7.41 6.73
CA ASP A 350 5.72 -8.01 7.63
C ASP A 350 4.36 -8.14 6.94
N LEU A 351 3.95 -7.13 6.17
CA LEU A 351 2.72 -7.18 5.38
C LEU A 351 2.78 -8.30 4.33
N LEU A 352 3.91 -8.48 3.65
CA LEU A 352 4.09 -9.58 2.70
C LEU A 352 4.10 -10.96 3.41
N HIS A 353 4.64 -11.04 4.61
CA HIS A 353 4.57 -12.26 5.43
C HIS A 353 3.12 -12.62 5.78
N ASP A 354 2.34 -11.64 6.23
CA ASP A 354 0.90 -11.81 6.50
C ASP A 354 0.12 -12.22 5.24
N ALA A 355 0.45 -11.61 4.09
CA ALA A 355 -0.16 -11.94 2.81
C ALA A 355 0.12 -13.40 2.40
N ARG A 356 1.34 -13.90 2.62
CA ARG A 356 1.71 -15.30 2.37
C ARG A 356 0.89 -16.26 3.24
N THR A 357 0.72 -15.91 4.49
CA THR A 357 -0.05 -16.70 5.45
C THR A 357 -1.53 -16.77 5.05
N GLN A 358 -2.08 -15.64 4.57
CA GLN A 358 -3.50 -15.54 4.27
C GLN A 358 -3.89 -16.04 2.87
N PHE A 359 -3.04 -15.82 1.86
CA PHE A 359 -3.36 -16.08 0.44
C PHE A 359 -2.46 -17.13 -0.22
N GLY A 360 -1.40 -17.56 0.45
CA GLY A 360 -0.39 -18.46 -0.10
C GLY A 360 0.71 -17.77 -0.91
N ASN A 361 1.76 -18.52 -1.26
CA ASN A 361 2.96 -17.99 -1.89
C ASN A 361 2.71 -17.39 -3.29
N ASP A 362 1.97 -18.08 -4.16
CA ASP A 362 1.69 -17.61 -5.53
C ASP A 362 0.92 -16.30 -5.53
N ALA A 363 -0.14 -16.25 -4.73
CA ALA A 363 -0.96 -15.04 -4.59
C ALA A 363 -0.17 -13.86 -3.98
N CYS A 364 0.70 -14.12 -3.01
CA CYS A 364 1.60 -13.11 -2.44
C CYS A 364 2.58 -12.57 -3.49
N THR A 365 3.14 -13.43 -4.34
CA THR A 365 4.06 -13.01 -5.42
C THR A 365 3.35 -12.12 -6.43
N LYS A 366 2.11 -12.44 -6.82
CA LYS A 366 1.28 -11.62 -7.70
C LYS A 366 1.00 -10.26 -7.07
N LEU A 367 0.60 -10.25 -5.82
CA LEU A 367 0.34 -9.06 -5.03
C LEU A 367 1.58 -8.17 -4.90
N GLN A 368 2.73 -8.77 -4.61
CA GLN A 368 4.01 -8.07 -4.54
C GLN A 368 4.38 -7.42 -5.88
N ASN A 369 4.23 -8.13 -7.00
CA ASN A 369 4.47 -7.57 -8.33
C ASN A 369 3.52 -6.40 -8.66
N ALA A 370 2.24 -6.49 -8.27
CA ALA A 370 1.28 -5.41 -8.45
C ALA A 370 1.69 -4.15 -7.67
N ILE A 371 2.15 -4.30 -6.44
CA ILE A 371 2.61 -3.17 -5.61
C ILE A 371 3.88 -2.55 -6.20
N GLU A 372 4.91 -3.37 -6.44
CA GLU A 372 6.25 -2.92 -6.82
C GLU A 372 6.34 -2.40 -8.26
N ARG A 373 5.50 -2.90 -9.18
CA ARG A 373 5.54 -2.55 -10.61
C ARG A 373 4.27 -1.85 -11.10
N GLY A 374 3.12 -2.14 -10.50
CA GLY A 374 1.84 -1.58 -10.88
C GLY A 374 1.52 -0.27 -10.17
N LEU A 375 1.99 -0.10 -8.94
CA LEU A 375 1.66 1.06 -8.09
C LEU A 375 2.84 1.98 -7.81
N MET A 376 4.04 1.68 -8.36
CA MET A 376 5.23 2.50 -8.19
C MET A 376 6.04 2.54 -9.50
N ARG A 377 6.60 3.72 -9.81
CA ARG A 377 7.52 3.91 -10.92
C ARG A 377 8.53 5.02 -10.59
N ASN A 378 9.83 4.72 -10.73
CA ASN A 378 10.90 5.68 -10.47
C ASN A 378 10.75 6.35 -9.09
N GLU A 379 10.51 5.55 -8.04
CA GLU A 379 10.30 6.02 -6.65
C GLU A 379 9.14 7.03 -6.50
N ARG A 380 8.17 6.98 -7.39
CA ARG A 380 6.93 7.77 -7.30
C ARG A 380 5.73 6.85 -7.27
N ARG A 381 4.72 7.26 -6.53
CA ARG A 381 3.43 6.56 -6.49
C ARG A 381 2.73 6.66 -7.84
N LEU A 382 2.11 5.57 -8.24
CA LEU A 382 1.18 5.51 -9.37
C LEU A 382 -0.22 5.23 -8.84
N SER A 383 -1.18 5.96 -9.37
CA SER A 383 -2.60 5.66 -9.20
C SER A 383 -3.04 4.79 -10.37
N THR A 384 -3.31 3.51 -10.10
CA THR A 384 -3.58 2.50 -11.15
C THR A 384 -4.98 1.92 -10.98
N ASP A 385 -5.65 1.74 -12.11
CA ASP A 385 -6.99 1.16 -12.17
C ASP A 385 -7.01 -0.29 -11.65
N ALA A 386 -8.05 -0.64 -10.87
CA ALA A 386 -8.21 -1.97 -10.30
C ALA A 386 -8.26 -3.07 -11.35
N GLN A 387 -8.94 -2.83 -12.49
CA GLN A 387 -9.06 -3.82 -13.57
C GLN A 387 -7.70 -4.05 -14.23
N LEU A 388 -6.90 -2.99 -14.44
CA LEU A 388 -5.53 -3.13 -14.96
C LEU A 388 -4.66 -3.93 -13.99
N LEU A 389 -4.74 -3.65 -12.68
CA LEU A 389 -4.00 -4.42 -11.68
C LEU A 389 -4.40 -5.90 -11.66
N GLN A 390 -5.68 -6.19 -11.86
CA GLN A 390 -6.19 -7.56 -11.96
C GLN A 390 -5.72 -8.26 -13.24
N GLN A 391 -5.80 -7.59 -14.38
CA GLN A 391 -5.42 -8.14 -15.68
C GLN A 391 -3.91 -8.37 -15.79
N ASP A 392 -3.11 -7.36 -15.41
CA ASP A 392 -1.67 -7.40 -15.61
C ASP A 392 -0.94 -8.26 -14.57
N TYR A 393 -1.46 -8.31 -13.32
CA TYR A 393 -0.80 -9.00 -12.21
C TYR A 393 -1.59 -10.19 -11.65
N GLY A 394 -2.83 -10.41 -12.09
CA GLY A 394 -3.66 -11.53 -11.64
C GLY A 394 -4.06 -11.45 -10.16
N ILE A 395 -4.16 -10.24 -9.60
CA ILE A 395 -4.65 -10.01 -8.23
C ILE A 395 -6.17 -9.91 -8.21
N THR A 396 -6.77 -10.09 -7.05
CA THR A 396 -8.23 -10.08 -6.87
C THR A 396 -8.69 -8.86 -6.09
N ASP A 397 -9.98 -8.49 -6.23
CA ASP A 397 -10.60 -7.43 -5.42
C ASP A 397 -10.43 -7.69 -3.91
N LYS A 398 -10.54 -8.94 -3.49
CA LYS A 398 -10.35 -9.33 -2.09
C LYS A 398 -8.94 -9.00 -1.58
N GLN A 399 -7.92 -9.16 -2.42
CA GLN A 399 -6.55 -8.82 -2.10
C GLN A 399 -6.33 -7.31 -2.07
N LEU A 400 -6.94 -6.56 -3.00
CA LEU A 400 -6.91 -5.11 -3.00
C LEU A 400 -7.58 -4.52 -1.75
N GLN A 401 -8.76 -5.01 -1.40
CA GLN A 401 -9.46 -4.63 -0.16
C GLN A 401 -8.66 -4.99 1.09
N TRP A 402 -7.98 -6.13 1.09
CA TRP A 402 -7.12 -6.52 2.20
C TRP A 402 -5.93 -5.55 2.36
N LEU A 403 -5.25 -5.17 1.26
CA LEU A 403 -4.19 -4.16 1.29
C LEU A 403 -4.68 -2.78 1.75
N GLU A 404 -5.90 -2.41 1.35
CA GLU A 404 -6.57 -1.21 1.83
C GLU A 404 -6.84 -1.28 3.34
N SER A 405 -7.36 -2.42 3.83
CA SER A 405 -7.61 -2.65 5.26
C SER A 405 -6.34 -2.64 6.12
N ARG A 406 -5.18 -2.91 5.50
CA ARG A 406 -3.85 -2.83 6.12
C ARG A 406 -3.16 -1.48 5.90
N TYR A 407 -3.86 -0.51 5.31
CA TYR A 407 -3.37 0.86 5.08
C TYR A 407 -2.13 0.97 4.20
N LEU A 408 -1.78 -0.09 3.45
CA LEU A 408 -0.75 0.01 2.43
C LEU A 408 -1.27 0.74 1.20
N LEU A 409 -2.49 0.42 0.79
CA LEU A 409 -3.17 1.04 -0.33
C LEU A 409 -4.30 1.93 0.13
N ARG A 410 -4.53 3.00 -0.60
CA ARG A 410 -5.79 3.73 -0.58
C ARG A 410 -6.52 3.51 -1.90
N LYS A 411 -7.82 3.37 -1.78
CA LYS A 411 -8.73 3.32 -2.90
C LYS A 411 -9.12 4.73 -3.28
N GLU A 412 -8.95 5.08 -4.54
CA GLU A 412 -9.46 6.31 -5.13
C GLU A 412 -10.50 5.94 -6.19
N PRO A 413 -11.77 6.00 -5.86
CA PRO A 413 -12.80 5.76 -6.84
C PRO A 413 -12.78 6.90 -7.88
N ARG A 414 -12.82 6.55 -9.15
CA ARG A 414 -12.96 7.49 -10.27
C ARG A 414 -14.04 6.96 -11.20
N MET A 415 -14.68 7.82 -11.97
CA MET A 415 -15.82 7.51 -12.85
C MET A 415 -15.76 6.09 -13.44
N GLY A 416 -16.61 5.20 -12.92
CA GLY A 416 -16.78 3.83 -13.42
C GLY A 416 -15.69 2.82 -13.01
N SER A 417 -14.67 3.22 -12.26
CA SER A 417 -13.58 2.34 -11.87
C SER A 417 -12.94 2.73 -10.53
N ASN A 418 -12.28 1.77 -9.88
CA ASN A 418 -11.52 2.00 -8.66
C ASN A 418 -10.04 2.08 -8.97
N TYR A 419 -9.41 3.17 -8.58
CA TYR A 419 -7.97 3.32 -8.64
C TYR A 419 -7.36 3.03 -7.28
N TYR A 420 -6.20 2.40 -7.28
CA TYR A 420 -5.43 2.14 -6.07
C TYR A 420 -4.08 2.83 -6.15
N GLU A 421 -3.65 3.36 -5.02
CA GLU A 421 -2.36 4.05 -4.88
C GLU A 421 -1.76 3.70 -3.51
N ILE A 422 -0.44 3.68 -3.40
CA ILE A 422 0.26 3.53 -2.12
C ILE A 422 -0.11 4.72 -1.22
N THR A 423 -0.47 4.43 0.03
CA THR A 423 -1.04 5.40 0.96
C THR A 423 -0.09 6.56 1.25
N HIS A 424 1.22 6.29 1.36
CA HIS A 424 2.20 7.29 1.79
C HIS A 424 3.54 7.17 1.07
N ASP A 425 4.20 8.32 0.78
CA ASP A 425 5.50 8.35 0.10
C ASP A 425 6.61 7.71 0.93
N THR A 426 6.52 7.72 2.26
CA THR A 426 7.48 7.05 3.15
C THR A 426 7.57 5.55 2.94
N LEU A 427 6.53 4.92 2.38
CA LEU A 427 6.51 3.50 2.07
C LEU A 427 7.23 3.16 0.76
N LEU A 428 7.53 4.14 -0.09
CA LEU A 428 8.20 3.90 -1.37
C LEU A 428 9.61 3.36 -1.19
N ALA A 429 10.37 3.90 -0.24
CA ALA A 429 11.75 3.47 0.01
C ALA A 429 11.82 2.00 0.48
N PRO A 430 11.05 1.54 1.50
CA PRO A 430 10.98 0.14 1.89
C PRO A 430 10.55 -0.79 0.76
N ILE A 431 9.54 -0.40 -0.04
CA ILE A 431 9.05 -1.19 -1.18
C ILE A 431 10.14 -1.31 -2.25
N SER A 432 10.81 -0.20 -2.60
CA SER A 432 11.91 -0.17 -3.58
C SER A 432 13.10 -1.01 -3.13
N ALA A 433 13.48 -0.94 -1.86
CA ALA A 433 14.54 -1.75 -1.29
C ALA A 433 14.22 -3.26 -1.35
N ASN A 434 12.99 -3.64 -1.05
CA ASN A 434 12.53 -5.02 -1.13
C ASN A 434 12.54 -5.54 -2.58
N ASP A 435 12.04 -4.76 -3.56
CA ASP A 435 12.09 -5.11 -4.99
C ASP A 435 13.54 -5.30 -5.47
N LYS A 436 14.46 -4.43 -5.05
CA LYS A 436 15.87 -4.54 -5.40
C LYS A 436 16.50 -5.83 -4.86
N LEU A 437 16.28 -6.13 -3.57
CA LEU A 437 16.78 -7.37 -2.96
C LEU A 437 16.22 -8.62 -3.65
N ARG A 438 14.95 -8.59 -4.00
CA ARG A 438 14.29 -9.69 -4.73
C ARG A 438 14.91 -9.89 -6.11
N ARG A 439 15.09 -8.81 -6.88
CA ARG A 439 15.72 -8.88 -8.21
C ARG A 439 17.14 -9.43 -8.14
N GLU A 440 17.92 -8.99 -7.17
CA GLU A 440 19.27 -9.52 -6.94
C GLU A 440 19.25 -11.01 -6.58
N ALA A 441 18.27 -11.45 -5.78
CA ALA A 441 18.11 -12.86 -5.44
C ALA A 441 17.67 -13.71 -6.65
N GLU A 442 16.71 -13.22 -7.44
CA GLU A 442 16.24 -13.86 -8.68
C GLU A 442 17.39 -13.98 -9.70
N GLU A 443 18.20 -12.94 -9.85
CA GLU A 443 19.35 -12.96 -10.76
C GLU A 443 20.42 -13.96 -10.30
N LYS A 444 20.74 -14.00 -9.00
CA LYS A 444 21.66 -15.00 -8.43
C LYS A 444 21.17 -16.43 -8.65
N LEU A 445 19.87 -16.66 -8.47
CA LEU A 445 19.26 -17.98 -8.70
C LEU A 445 19.37 -18.38 -10.17
N ARG A 446 19.02 -17.48 -11.09
CA ARG A 446 19.14 -17.72 -12.54
C ARG A 446 20.57 -18.03 -12.95
N LEU A 447 21.53 -17.25 -12.43
CA LEU A 447 22.96 -17.52 -12.70
C LEU A 447 23.43 -18.86 -12.13
N ALA A 448 22.90 -19.27 -10.98
CA ALA A 448 23.19 -20.58 -10.39
C ALA A 448 22.58 -21.71 -11.22
N GLU A 449 21.36 -21.55 -11.71
CA GLU A 449 20.71 -22.52 -12.60
C GLU A 449 21.43 -22.64 -13.94
N GLU A 450 21.81 -21.51 -14.57
CA GLU A 450 22.60 -21.49 -15.80
C GLU A 450 23.95 -22.20 -15.62
N LYS A 451 24.63 -21.99 -14.49
CA LYS A 451 25.89 -22.72 -14.16
C LYS A 451 25.64 -24.21 -13.96
N ALA A 452 24.63 -24.58 -13.21
CA ALA A 452 24.28 -25.98 -12.98
C ALA A 452 23.91 -26.71 -14.28
N GLU A 453 23.23 -26.05 -15.19
CA GLU A 453 22.90 -26.59 -16.51
C GLU A 453 24.14 -26.73 -17.38
N ALA A 454 25.04 -25.73 -17.36
CA ALA A 454 26.32 -25.80 -18.06
C ALA A 454 27.22 -26.96 -17.53
N GLU A 455 27.25 -27.14 -16.20
CA GLU A 455 27.98 -28.27 -15.60
C GLU A 455 27.39 -29.63 -15.97
N ARG A 456 26.02 -29.74 -15.99
CA ARG A 456 25.37 -30.97 -16.45
C ARG A 456 25.67 -31.29 -17.92
N LYS A 457 25.64 -30.27 -18.79
CA LYS A 457 26.03 -30.42 -20.21
C LYS A 457 27.50 -30.82 -20.36
N ALA A 458 28.39 -30.19 -19.58
CA ALA A 458 29.82 -30.54 -19.60
C ALA A 458 30.08 -31.99 -19.12
N LYS A 459 29.40 -32.45 -18.06
CA LYS A 459 29.48 -33.84 -17.58
C LYS A 459 28.95 -34.83 -18.62
N ALA A 460 27.81 -34.55 -19.25
CA ALA A 460 27.25 -35.39 -20.29
C ALA A 460 28.21 -35.52 -21.50
N ILE A 461 28.84 -34.42 -21.90
CA ILE A 461 29.85 -34.42 -22.98
C ILE A 461 31.08 -35.23 -22.57
N ALA A 462 31.54 -35.10 -21.32
CA ALA A 462 32.68 -35.86 -20.82
C ALA A 462 32.41 -37.38 -20.77
N GLU A 463 31.23 -37.78 -20.29
CA GLU A 463 30.78 -39.18 -20.27
C GLU A 463 30.65 -39.76 -21.68
N GLN A 464 30.17 -38.97 -22.62
CA GLN A 464 30.06 -39.38 -24.02
C GLN A 464 31.44 -39.54 -24.65
N ALA A 465 32.39 -38.64 -24.36
CA ALA A 465 33.78 -38.74 -24.81
C ALA A 465 34.51 -39.95 -24.21
N GLU A 466 34.23 -40.32 -22.95
CA GLU A 466 34.76 -41.54 -22.34
C GLU A 466 34.17 -42.81 -22.98
N ARG A 467 32.89 -42.86 -23.26
CA ARG A 467 32.25 -43.99 -23.99
C ARG A 467 32.85 -44.15 -25.40
N ASP A 468 33.04 -43.01 -26.10
CA ASP A 468 33.64 -43.02 -27.43
C ASP A 468 35.11 -43.48 -27.40
N ARG A 469 35.89 -43.07 -26.37
CA ARG A 469 37.23 -43.61 -26.14
C ARG A 469 37.21 -45.10 -25.86
N TYR A 470 36.34 -45.56 -25.00
CA TYR A 470 36.18 -46.98 -24.70
C TYR A 470 35.83 -47.80 -25.95
N LEU A 471 34.87 -47.32 -26.74
CA LEU A 471 34.48 -47.98 -28.01
C LEU A 471 35.62 -48.00 -29.02
N ARG A 472 36.40 -46.91 -29.14
CA ARG A 472 37.59 -46.84 -30.01
C ARG A 472 38.69 -47.82 -29.57
N VAL A 473 38.97 -47.87 -28.27
CA VAL A 473 39.94 -48.81 -27.72
C VAL A 473 39.49 -50.25 -27.99
N ARG A 474 38.21 -50.56 -27.83
CA ARG A 474 37.64 -51.85 -28.08
C ARG A 474 37.64 -52.19 -29.58
N ALA A 475 37.26 -51.25 -30.44
CA ALA A 475 37.34 -51.39 -31.89
C ALA A 475 38.78 -51.64 -32.38
N ASN A 476 39.74 -50.87 -31.82
CA ASN A 476 41.17 -51.08 -32.14
C ASN A 476 41.69 -52.45 -31.67
N ARG A 477 41.22 -52.92 -30.49
CA ARG A 477 41.56 -54.28 -30.04
C ARG A 477 40.98 -55.35 -30.96
N PHE A 478 39.74 -55.16 -31.42
CA PHE A 478 39.14 -56.06 -32.41
C PHE A 478 39.79 -55.97 -33.78
N ALA A 479 40.17 -54.73 -34.21
CA ALA A 479 40.91 -54.55 -35.45
C ALA A 479 42.31 -55.16 -35.39
N MET A 480 42.98 -55.01 -34.25
CA MET A 480 44.30 -55.67 -34.03
C MET A 480 44.15 -57.19 -34.01
N ALA A 481 43.13 -57.72 -33.35
CA ALA A 481 42.87 -59.15 -33.36
C ALA A 481 42.55 -59.67 -34.79
N ALA A 482 41.71 -58.91 -35.52
CA ALA A 482 41.39 -59.22 -36.92
C ALA A 482 42.63 -59.09 -37.83
N LEU A 483 43.53 -58.11 -37.55
CA LEU A 483 44.77 -57.93 -38.28
C LEU A 483 45.75 -59.09 -38.03
N VAL A 484 45.81 -59.56 -36.78
CA VAL A 484 46.62 -60.73 -36.42
C VAL A 484 46.06 -61.99 -37.11
N VAL A 485 44.78 -62.17 -37.17
CA VAL A 485 44.11 -63.25 -37.88
C VAL A 485 44.34 -63.15 -39.40
N ALA A 486 44.23 -61.92 -39.95
CA ALA A 486 44.47 -61.67 -41.36
C ALA A 486 45.98 -61.87 -41.75
N LEU A 487 46.91 -61.48 -40.87
CA LEU A 487 48.34 -61.72 -41.08
C LEU A 487 48.70 -63.20 -41.03
N LEU A 488 47.98 -64.00 -40.21
CA LEU A 488 48.13 -65.46 -40.18
C LEU A 488 47.48 -66.14 -41.41
N ALA A 489 46.51 -65.54 -42.02
CA ALA A 489 45.79 -66.04 -43.22
C ALA A 489 46.50 -65.64 -44.55
N VAL A 490 47.27 -64.58 -44.55
CA VAL A 490 47.92 -64.03 -45.75
C VAL A 490 49.45 -64.35 -45.79
N GLY A 491 49.87 -65.37 -45.08
CA GLY A 491 51.29 -65.85 -45.06
C GLY A 491 51.91 -66.28 -46.39
N ALA A 492 51.45 -65.88 -47.55
CA ALA A 492 52.11 -66.25 -48.79
C ALA A 492 51.89 -65.37 -50.05
N GLY A 493 51.10 -64.30 -50.04
CA GLY A 493 50.85 -63.70 -51.37
C GLY A 493 50.40 -62.22 -51.48
N GLY A 494 50.36 -61.43 -50.40
CA GLY A 494 49.67 -60.14 -50.47
C GLY A 494 50.38 -58.88 -49.98
N TYR A 495 51.65 -58.86 -49.80
CA TYR A 495 52.42 -57.75 -49.21
C TYR A 495 52.39 -56.44 -50.03
N ALA A 496 52.10 -56.52 -51.31
CA ALA A 496 52.07 -55.36 -52.20
C ALA A 496 50.66 -54.59 -52.18
N TYR A 497 49.58 -55.27 -51.79
CA TYR A 497 48.25 -54.65 -51.83
C TYR A 497 47.92 -53.86 -50.55
N VAL A 498 48.51 -54.26 -49.42
CA VAL A 498 48.27 -53.66 -48.09
C VAL A 498 48.85 -52.24 -47.92
N GLN A 499 49.85 -51.87 -48.74
CA GLN A 499 50.45 -50.54 -48.66
C GLN A 499 49.60 -49.44 -49.28
N LYS A 500 48.80 -49.74 -50.28
CA LYS A 500 47.92 -48.75 -50.94
C LYS A 500 46.72 -48.36 -50.13
N ASP A 501 46.06 -49.32 -49.46
CA ASP A 501 44.83 -49.06 -48.64
C ASP A 501 45.11 -48.30 -47.33
N LYS A 502 46.32 -48.46 -46.78
CA LYS A 502 46.72 -47.72 -45.55
C LYS A 502 46.86 -46.22 -45.75
N ALA A 503 47.22 -45.77 -46.92
CA ALA A 503 47.46 -44.35 -47.21
C ALA A 503 46.07 -43.59 -47.34
N GLU A 504 45.09 -44.23 -47.96
CA GLU A 504 43.72 -43.60 -48.13
C GLU A 504 42.92 -43.56 -46.83
N ALA A 505 42.97 -44.58 -45.97
CA ALA A 505 42.29 -44.59 -44.68
C ALA A 505 42.82 -43.57 -43.68
N ASN A 506 44.18 -43.29 -43.71
CA ASN A 506 44.79 -42.26 -42.87
C ASN A 506 44.43 -40.86 -43.33
N LEU A 507 44.28 -40.64 -44.62
CA LEU A 507 43.86 -39.32 -45.17
C LEU A 507 42.40 -39.01 -44.80
N LEU A 508 41.51 -40.01 -44.71
CA LEU A 508 40.12 -39.84 -44.34
C LEU A 508 39.97 -39.50 -42.84
N LYS A 509 40.73 -40.19 -41.98
CA LYS A 509 40.76 -39.92 -40.53
C LYS A 509 41.25 -38.50 -40.19
N PHE A 510 42.27 -38.03 -40.91
CA PHE A 510 42.80 -36.68 -40.73
C PHE A 510 41.74 -35.60 -41.06
N LYS A 511 40.95 -35.82 -42.10
CA LYS A 511 39.87 -34.89 -42.48
C LYS A 511 38.69 -34.87 -41.48
N GLU A 512 38.38 -36.01 -40.86
CA GLU A 512 37.33 -36.08 -39.82
C GLU A 512 37.72 -35.41 -38.51
N GLU A 513 38.99 -35.56 -38.12
CA GLU A 513 39.51 -34.95 -36.89
C GLU A 513 39.64 -33.42 -37.06
N GLU A 514 40.01 -32.95 -38.24
CA GLU A 514 40.02 -31.53 -38.57
C GLU A 514 38.62 -30.90 -38.55
N ALA A 515 37.59 -31.61 -39.01
CA ALA A 515 36.20 -31.16 -38.97
C ALA A 515 35.67 -31.07 -37.54
N LYS A 516 35.99 -32.03 -36.66
CA LYS A 516 35.59 -32.02 -35.24
C LYS A 516 36.22 -30.85 -34.46
N ASN A 517 37.51 -30.58 -34.70
CA ASN A 517 38.21 -29.47 -34.07
C ASN A 517 37.65 -28.11 -34.48
N LYS A 518 37.25 -27.95 -35.76
CA LYS A 518 36.59 -26.73 -36.23
C LYS A 518 35.25 -26.49 -35.54
N THR A 519 34.41 -27.51 -35.38
CA THR A 519 33.08 -27.41 -34.74
C THR A 519 33.22 -27.05 -33.25
N LEU A 520 34.19 -27.61 -32.55
CA LEU A 520 34.45 -27.33 -31.13
C LEU A 520 34.91 -25.88 -30.93
N LYS A 521 35.78 -25.38 -31.82
CA LYS A 521 36.30 -24.03 -31.77
C LYS A 521 35.25 -22.98 -32.07
N VAL A 522 34.34 -23.25 -33.00
CA VAL A 522 33.19 -22.41 -33.30
C VAL A 522 32.25 -22.30 -32.08
N ALA A 523 31.91 -23.41 -31.41
CA ALA A 523 31.07 -23.42 -30.23
C ALA A 523 31.69 -22.64 -29.05
N GLU A 524 33.01 -22.73 -28.86
CA GLU A 524 33.71 -21.97 -27.82
C GLU A 524 33.67 -20.45 -28.10
N LEU A 525 33.90 -20.05 -29.36
CA LEU A 525 33.84 -18.65 -29.77
C LEU A 525 32.43 -18.07 -29.69
N GLN A 526 31.41 -18.85 -30.03
CA GLN A 526 29.98 -18.44 -29.84
C GLN A 526 29.67 -18.18 -28.37
N ALA A 527 30.11 -19.08 -27.47
CA ALA A 527 29.91 -18.89 -26.04
C ALA A 527 30.62 -17.63 -25.51
N LYS A 528 31.83 -17.30 -26.06
CA LYS A 528 32.54 -16.06 -25.74
C LYS A 528 31.83 -14.83 -26.29
N ALA A 529 31.29 -14.87 -27.52
CA ALA A 529 30.55 -13.77 -28.14
C ALA A 529 29.27 -13.43 -27.35
N ILE A 530 28.52 -14.43 -26.91
CA ILE A 530 27.33 -14.27 -26.11
C ILE A 530 27.67 -13.67 -24.72
N ARG A 531 28.77 -14.04 -24.10
CA ARG A 531 29.23 -13.45 -22.84
C ARG A 531 29.64 -11.99 -23.01
N ALA A 532 30.39 -11.66 -24.06
CA ALA A 532 30.82 -10.30 -24.38
C ALA A 532 29.62 -9.40 -24.74
N GLN A 533 28.59 -9.92 -25.37
CA GLN A 533 27.36 -9.20 -25.69
C GLN A 533 26.63 -8.79 -24.42
N LYS A 534 26.60 -9.61 -23.36
CA LYS A 534 26.05 -9.28 -22.05
C LYS A 534 26.85 -8.23 -21.28
N ALA A 535 28.18 -8.15 -21.55
CA ALA A 535 29.08 -7.15 -20.98
C ALA A 535 29.05 -5.80 -21.70
N ASN A 536 28.24 -5.67 -22.76
CA ASN A 536 28.14 -4.47 -23.62
C ASN A 536 29.42 -4.09 -24.38
N GLU A 537 30.30 -5.05 -24.63
CA GLU A 537 31.57 -4.90 -25.35
C GLU A 537 31.35 -5.05 -26.87
N LYS A 538 30.63 -4.13 -27.50
CA LYS A 538 30.16 -4.24 -28.90
C LYS A 538 31.28 -4.58 -29.90
N GLN A 539 32.44 -3.92 -29.78
CA GLN A 539 33.54 -4.14 -30.73
C GLN A 539 34.10 -5.56 -30.62
N TYR A 540 34.31 -6.04 -29.42
CA TYR A 540 34.84 -7.37 -29.17
C TYR A 540 33.88 -8.49 -29.60
N VAL A 541 32.58 -8.28 -29.40
CA VAL A 541 31.52 -9.18 -29.91
C VAL A 541 31.58 -9.32 -31.43
N CYS A 542 31.74 -8.21 -32.14
CA CYS A 542 31.82 -8.21 -33.59
C CYS A 542 33.05 -8.94 -34.12
N ASP A 543 34.17 -8.81 -33.46
CA ASP A 543 35.39 -9.49 -33.86
C ASP A 543 35.30 -11.02 -33.62
N LEU A 544 34.68 -11.46 -32.54
CA LEU A 544 34.41 -12.87 -32.30
C LEU A 544 33.46 -13.49 -33.35
N TRP A 545 32.41 -12.78 -33.77
CA TRP A 545 31.52 -13.27 -34.84
C TRP A 545 32.19 -13.33 -36.20
N LYS A 546 33.13 -12.41 -36.52
CA LYS A 546 33.95 -12.48 -37.72
C LYS A 546 34.93 -13.66 -37.66
N GLU A 547 35.53 -13.93 -36.50
CA GLU A 547 36.40 -15.08 -36.30
C GLU A 547 35.66 -16.41 -36.52
N ILE A 548 34.43 -16.54 -36.02
CA ILE A 548 33.55 -17.69 -36.28
C ILE A 548 33.30 -17.86 -37.78
N LEU A 549 33.03 -16.79 -38.51
CA LEU A 549 32.83 -16.83 -39.97
C LEU A 549 34.10 -17.21 -40.74
N SER A 550 35.27 -16.90 -40.21
CA SER A 550 36.55 -17.33 -40.82
C SER A 550 36.75 -18.84 -40.69
N ILE A 551 36.22 -19.49 -39.67
CA ILE A 551 36.32 -20.92 -39.39
C ILE A 551 35.18 -21.70 -40.07
N ASP A 552 33.95 -21.17 -40.00
CA ASP A 552 32.76 -21.73 -40.62
C ASP A 552 31.98 -20.63 -41.38
N PRO A 553 32.28 -20.41 -42.64
CA PRO A 553 31.59 -19.40 -43.47
C PRO A 553 30.11 -19.62 -43.66
N LYS A 554 29.60 -20.84 -43.39
CA LYS A 554 28.16 -21.20 -43.52
C LYS A 554 27.39 -21.07 -42.22
N ASN A 555 28.01 -20.67 -41.12
CA ASN A 555 27.36 -20.47 -39.83
C ASN A 555 26.32 -19.34 -39.93
N GLN A 556 25.03 -19.70 -39.94
CA GLN A 556 23.93 -18.78 -40.15
C GLN A 556 23.82 -17.73 -39.04
N GLU A 557 24.07 -18.12 -37.79
CA GLU A 557 24.01 -17.21 -36.65
C GLU A 557 25.12 -16.17 -36.72
N ALA A 558 26.33 -16.57 -37.04
CA ALA A 558 27.46 -15.67 -37.22
C ALA A 558 27.26 -14.72 -38.41
N GLN A 559 26.65 -15.19 -39.52
CA GLN A 559 26.29 -14.33 -40.65
C GLN A 559 25.24 -13.25 -40.26
N GLN A 560 24.26 -13.62 -39.42
CA GLN A 560 23.23 -12.71 -38.96
C GLN A 560 23.80 -11.67 -37.98
N GLN A 561 24.58 -12.12 -37.03
CA GLN A 561 25.17 -11.26 -36.01
C GLN A 561 26.21 -10.30 -36.58
N THR A 562 27.00 -10.74 -37.54
CA THR A 562 28.01 -9.86 -38.24
C THR A 562 27.33 -8.77 -39.07
N LYS A 563 26.09 -8.97 -39.59
CA LYS A 563 25.32 -7.92 -40.26
C LYS A 563 24.84 -6.83 -39.30
N LEU A 564 24.60 -7.16 -38.05
CA LEU A 564 24.22 -6.21 -37.01
C LEU A 564 25.42 -5.40 -36.47
N CYS A 565 26.62 -5.76 -36.85
CA CYS A 565 27.87 -5.07 -36.49
C CYS A 565 28.25 -3.93 -37.48
N LYS A 566 27.53 -3.79 -38.58
CA LYS A 566 27.66 -2.66 -39.52
C LYS A 566 26.68 -1.59 -39.14
#